data_842f821878be1a6f80a19971843a5fd8
#
_entry.id   842f821878be1a6f80a19971843a5fd8
#
_cell.length_a   1.000
_cell.length_b   1.000
_cell.length_c   1.000
_cell.angle_alpha   90.00
_cell.angle_beta   90.00
_cell.angle_gamma   90.00
#
_symmetry.space_group_name_H-M   'P 1'
#
loop_
_entity.id
_entity.type
_entity.pdbx_description
1 polymer ?
#
loop_
_entity_poly.entity_id
_entity_poly.type
_entity_poly.pdbx_seq_one_letter_code
_entity_poly.pdbx_strand_id
1 'polypeptide(L)'
;SHDADQKVQENEEELGNKETAYMSNATKAILSLVDYKSVKEKRTENFRELNKELNQYNEIKKLEHITGAYMYPLLIKNGKNVRKYLQDHKIYISLLWPNVIETEAEDSYEYYLAQNILPIPCDQRYDSDDMRYIATMIKKIVEVQE
;
A
#
# COMPACT_ATOMS: atom_id res chain seq x y z
N SER A 1 -5.47 -46.34 -41.12
CA SER A 1 -4.46 -45.37 -41.36
C SER A 1 -4.92 -43.90 -41.21
N HIS A 2 -6.12 -43.54 -41.69
CA HIS A 2 -6.64 -42.17 -41.56
C HIS A 2 -6.82 -41.78 -40.07
N ASP A 3 -7.30 -42.70 -39.23
CA ASP A 3 -7.45 -42.49 -37.78
C ASP A 3 -6.09 -42.36 -37.08
N ALA A 4 -5.04 -43.06 -37.51
CA ALA A 4 -3.71 -42.95 -36.93
C ALA A 4 -3.06 -41.60 -37.25
N ASP A 5 -3.18 -41.14 -38.49
CA ASP A 5 -2.66 -39.85 -38.94
C ASP A 5 -3.37 -38.69 -38.22
N GLN A 6 -4.68 -38.80 -38.02
CA GLN A 6 -5.49 -37.83 -37.31
C GLN A 6 -5.08 -37.74 -35.83
N LYS A 7 -4.83 -38.88 -35.17
CA LYS A 7 -4.36 -38.92 -33.77
C LYS A 7 -2.96 -38.31 -33.60
N VAL A 8 -2.04 -38.55 -34.53
CA VAL A 8 -0.70 -37.96 -34.53
C VAL A 8 -0.80 -36.45 -34.67
N GLN A 9 -1.64 -35.96 -35.57
CA GLN A 9 -1.84 -34.52 -35.79
C GLN A 9 -2.47 -33.84 -34.58
N GLU A 10 -3.48 -34.44 -33.94
CA GLU A 10 -4.07 -33.95 -32.69
C GLU A 10 -3.04 -33.88 -31.56
N ASN A 11 -2.15 -34.88 -31.42
CA ASN A 11 -1.09 -34.87 -30.41
C ASN A 11 -0.04 -33.78 -30.65
N GLU A 12 0.32 -33.51 -31.90
CA GLU A 12 1.25 -32.43 -32.26
C GLU A 12 0.66 -31.06 -31.97
N GLU A 13 -0.63 -30.84 -32.27
CA GLU A 13 -1.34 -29.59 -31.92
C GLU A 13 -1.43 -29.42 -30.43
N GLU A 14 -1.72 -30.46 -29.66
CA GLU A 14 -1.79 -30.40 -28.18
C GLU A 14 -0.44 -30.08 -27.59
N LEU A 15 0.66 -30.66 -28.06
CA LEU A 15 2.03 -30.36 -27.61
C LEU A 15 2.40 -28.92 -27.93
N GLY A 16 2.11 -28.41 -29.12
CA GLY A 16 2.36 -27.02 -29.50
C GLY A 16 1.57 -26.05 -28.66
N ASN A 17 0.32 -26.34 -28.30
CA ASN A 17 -0.50 -25.53 -27.42
C ASN A 17 0.05 -25.51 -25.99
N LYS A 18 0.55 -26.66 -25.48
CA LYS A 18 1.18 -26.74 -24.15
C LYS A 18 2.49 -25.95 -24.08
N GLU A 19 3.33 -26.03 -25.10
CA GLU A 19 4.58 -25.25 -25.15
C GLU A 19 4.30 -23.75 -25.21
N THR A 20 3.33 -23.32 -26.02
CA THR A 20 2.92 -21.92 -26.14
C THR A 20 2.36 -21.42 -24.80
N ALA A 21 1.54 -22.22 -24.12
CA ALA A 21 1.01 -21.88 -22.79
C ALA A 21 2.13 -21.75 -21.74
N TYR A 22 3.12 -22.66 -21.76
CA TYR A 22 4.28 -22.61 -20.87
C TYR A 22 5.11 -21.33 -21.09
N MET A 23 5.43 -21.00 -22.35
CA MET A 23 6.16 -19.78 -22.70
C MET A 23 5.40 -18.52 -22.29
N SER A 24 4.08 -18.49 -22.50
CA SER A 24 3.22 -17.37 -22.09
C SER A 24 3.21 -17.21 -20.57
N ASN A 25 3.12 -18.31 -19.82
CA ASN A 25 3.16 -18.28 -18.35
C ASN A 25 4.52 -17.84 -17.83
N ALA A 26 5.62 -18.31 -18.44
CA ALA A 26 6.97 -17.88 -18.08
C ALA A 26 7.17 -16.37 -18.33
N THR A 27 6.71 -15.87 -19.47
CA THR A 27 6.75 -14.44 -19.80
C THR A 27 5.96 -13.60 -18.79
N LYS A 28 4.74 -14.03 -18.45
CA LYS A 28 3.91 -13.38 -17.44
C LYS A 28 4.60 -13.35 -16.08
N ALA A 29 5.23 -14.45 -15.68
CA ALA A 29 5.97 -14.54 -14.42
C ALA A 29 7.15 -13.57 -14.39
N ILE A 30 7.94 -13.47 -15.47
CA ILE A 30 9.05 -12.53 -15.60
C ILE A 30 8.55 -11.08 -15.51
N LEU A 31 7.49 -10.74 -16.24
CA LEU A 31 6.89 -9.40 -16.21
C LEU A 31 6.36 -9.05 -14.82
N SER A 32 5.70 -10.01 -14.14
CA SER A 32 5.23 -9.83 -12.78
C SER A 32 6.37 -9.56 -11.79
N LEU A 33 7.52 -10.23 -11.95
CA LEU A 33 8.69 -10.01 -11.10
C LEU A 33 9.29 -8.61 -11.32
N VAL A 34 9.38 -8.16 -12.57
CA VAL A 34 9.86 -6.80 -12.92
C VAL A 34 8.89 -5.75 -12.34
N ASP A 35 7.60 -5.93 -12.56
CA ASP A 35 6.57 -5.01 -12.04
C ASP A 35 6.59 -4.99 -10.50
N TYR A 36 6.73 -6.15 -9.86
CA TYR A 36 6.81 -6.24 -8.42
C TYR A 36 8.03 -5.49 -7.86
N LYS A 37 9.19 -5.62 -8.48
CA LYS A 37 10.40 -4.89 -8.07
C LYS A 37 10.21 -3.38 -8.19
N SER A 38 9.70 -2.91 -9.32
CA SER A 38 9.41 -1.50 -9.56
C SER A 38 8.37 -0.97 -8.57
N VAL A 39 7.30 -1.71 -8.32
CA VAL A 39 6.27 -1.38 -7.33
C VAL A 39 6.87 -1.27 -5.93
N LYS A 40 7.70 -2.24 -5.54
CA LYS A 40 8.36 -2.24 -4.23
C LYS A 40 9.29 -1.03 -4.05
N GLU A 41 10.07 -0.70 -5.07
CA GLU A 41 10.96 0.47 -5.05
C GLU A 41 10.16 1.76 -4.91
N LYS A 42 9.09 1.91 -5.65
CA LYS A 42 8.21 3.09 -5.60
C LYS A 42 7.56 3.26 -4.23
N ARG A 43 7.01 2.18 -3.67
CA ARG A 43 6.44 2.17 -2.33
C ARG A 43 7.48 2.55 -1.27
N THR A 44 8.68 2.01 -1.39
CA THR A 44 9.78 2.30 -0.46
C THR A 44 10.19 3.77 -0.51
N GLU A 45 10.32 4.34 -1.69
CA GLU A 45 10.61 5.78 -1.86
C GLU A 45 9.53 6.65 -1.23
N ASN A 46 8.27 6.35 -1.51
CA ASN A 46 7.12 7.07 -0.95
C ASN A 46 7.09 6.98 0.58
N PHE A 47 7.32 5.79 1.12
CA PHE A 47 7.37 5.58 2.56
C PHE A 47 8.48 6.40 3.22
N ARG A 48 9.67 6.38 2.63
CA ARG A 48 10.82 7.17 3.10
C ARG A 48 10.55 8.67 3.07
N GLU A 49 9.90 9.15 2.01
CA GLU A 49 9.53 10.56 1.91
C GLU A 49 8.56 10.97 3.02
N LEU A 50 7.53 10.15 3.29
CA LEU A 50 6.61 10.39 4.40
C LEU A 50 7.33 10.33 5.75
N ASN A 51 8.19 9.35 5.96
CA ASN A 51 8.92 9.22 7.22
C ASN A 51 9.87 10.39 7.47
N LYS A 52 10.55 10.86 6.44
CA LYS A 52 11.40 12.05 6.49
C LYS A 52 10.62 13.27 6.97
N GLU A 53 9.42 13.47 6.45
CA GLU A 53 8.59 14.63 6.74
C GLU A 53 7.83 14.53 8.07
N LEU A 54 7.40 13.33 8.46
CA LEU A 54 6.44 13.12 9.54
C LEU A 54 7.01 12.40 10.77
N ASN A 55 8.21 11.86 10.71
CA ASN A 55 8.80 11.08 11.81
C ASN A 55 8.83 11.85 13.15
N GLN A 56 9.10 13.15 13.11
CA GLN A 56 9.15 13.98 14.31
C GLN A 56 7.82 14.05 15.06
N TYR A 57 6.69 13.92 14.36
CA TYR A 57 5.34 13.95 14.94
C TYR A 57 4.83 12.56 15.29
N ASN A 58 5.45 11.52 14.75
CA ASN A 58 4.96 10.14 14.83
C ASN A 58 5.32 9.49 16.17
N GLU A 59 4.34 8.99 16.89
CA GLU A 59 4.54 8.21 18.11
C GLU A 59 5.18 6.83 17.79
N ILE A 60 4.96 6.32 16.59
CA ILE A 60 5.61 5.08 16.12
C ILE A 60 7.01 5.41 15.61
N LYS A 61 8.02 4.78 16.19
CA LYS A 61 9.45 5.00 15.88
C LYS A 61 10.05 3.80 15.15
N LYS A 62 11.27 3.96 14.65
CA LYS A 62 12.06 2.90 13.99
C LYS A 62 11.47 2.40 12.68
N LEU A 63 10.98 3.34 11.86
CA LEU A 63 10.38 3.03 10.56
C LEU A 63 11.37 3.14 9.39
N GLU A 64 12.63 3.46 9.63
CA GLU A 64 13.62 3.80 8.60
C GLU A 64 13.96 2.64 7.65
N HIS A 65 13.79 1.39 8.12
CA HIS A 65 14.18 0.20 7.35
C HIS A 65 13.00 -0.53 6.71
N ILE A 66 11.80 0.04 6.78
CA ILE A 66 10.62 -0.56 6.17
C ILE A 66 10.71 -0.43 4.65
N THR A 67 10.46 -1.53 3.94
CA THR A 67 10.48 -1.57 2.47
C THR A 67 9.20 -2.19 1.91
N GLY A 68 8.73 -1.67 0.77
CA GLY A 68 7.61 -2.23 0.04
C GLY A 68 6.23 -2.07 0.69
N ALA A 69 6.12 -1.33 1.78
CA ALA A 69 4.85 -1.06 2.44
C ALA A 69 3.96 -0.16 1.57
N TYR A 70 2.68 -0.45 1.52
CA TYR A 70 1.71 0.34 0.77
C TYR A 70 1.03 1.43 1.60
N MET A 71 1.23 1.43 2.91
CA MET A 71 0.74 2.46 3.83
C MET A 71 1.83 2.84 4.84
N TYR A 72 1.87 4.11 5.22
CA TYR A 72 2.73 4.64 6.27
C TYR A 72 1.90 4.83 7.54
N PRO A 73 2.26 4.19 8.66
CA PRO A 73 1.48 4.29 9.90
C PRO A 73 1.87 5.55 10.67
N LEU A 74 1.02 6.56 10.66
CA LEU A 74 1.20 7.78 11.46
C LEU A 74 0.28 7.73 12.68
N LEU A 75 0.85 7.66 13.87
CA LEU A 75 0.12 7.75 15.13
C LEU A 75 0.40 9.10 15.78
N ILE A 76 -0.63 9.91 15.91
CA ILE A 76 -0.57 11.25 16.51
C ILE A 76 -1.76 11.48 17.43
N LYS A 77 -1.58 12.36 18.41
CA LYS A 77 -2.53 12.57 19.50
C LYS A 77 -3.95 12.93 19.06
N ASN A 78 -4.12 13.70 18.03
CA ASN A 78 -5.43 14.09 17.50
C ASN A 78 -5.67 13.52 16.09
N GLY A 79 -5.27 12.27 15.85
CA GLY A 79 -5.39 11.62 14.56
C GLY A 79 -6.79 11.65 13.98
N LYS A 80 -7.82 11.47 14.83
CA LYS A 80 -9.22 11.58 14.41
C LYS A 80 -9.52 12.94 13.75
N ASN A 81 -9.06 14.03 14.35
CA ASN A 81 -9.27 15.38 13.82
C ASN A 81 -8.47 15.62 12.56
N VAL A 82 -7.25 15.10 12.48
CA VAL A 82 -6.43 15.17 11.28
C VAL A 82 -7.07 14.40 10.13
N ARG A 83 -7.61 13.21 10.39
CA ARG A 83 -8.36 12.44 9.39
C ARG A 83 -9.52 13.24 8.82
N LYS A 84 -10.30 13.87 9.68
CA LYS A 84 -11.45 14.71 9.26
C LYS A 84 -10.99 15.90 8.42
N TYR A 85 -9.92 16.58 8.85
CA TYR A 85 -9.34 17.68 8.08
C TYR A 85 -8.90 17.25 6.69
N LEU A 86 -8.21 16.13 6.59
CA LEU A 86 -7.78 15.58 5.31
C LEU A 86 -8.99 15.19 4.43
N GLN A 87 -10.01 14.59 5.02
CA GLN A 87 -11.24 14.24 4.32
C GLN A 87 -11.95 15.49 3.76
N ASP A 88 -12.01 16.57 4.52
CA ASP A 88 -12.59 17.84 4.08
C ASP A 88 -11.82 18.44 2.89
N HIS A 89 -10.54 18.08 2.76
CA HIS A 89 -9.69 18.44 1.61
C HIS A 89 -9.59 17.32 0.57
N LYS A 90 -10.52 16.36 0.60
CA LYS A 90 -10.66 15.24 -0.34
C LYS A 90 -9.47 14.26 -0.31
N ILE A 91 -8.77 14.19 0.80
CA ILE A 91 -7.75 13.17 1.07
C ILE A 91 -8.35 12.18 2.06
N TYR A 92 -8.70 10.98 1.57
CA TYR A 92 -9.41 9.98 2.36
C TYR A 92 -8.42 9.00 2.99
N ILE A 93 -8.39 9.00 4.33
CA ILE A 93 -7.57 8.09 5.12
C ILE A 93 -8.49 7.06 5.78
N SER A 94 -8.20 5.79 5.57
CA SER A 94 -9.01 4.68 6.07
C SER A 94 -9.04 4.63 7.59
N LEU A 95 -10.17 4.20 8.13
CA LEU A 95 -10.31 3.80 9.52
C LEU A 95 -10.05 2.29 9.59
N LEU A 96 -8.93 1.86 10.21
CA LEU A 96 -8.49 0.47 10.12
C LEU A 96 -9.34 -0.48 10.98
N TRP A 97 -9.76 -0.04 12.16
CA TRP A 97 -10.43 -0.91 13.14
C TRP A 97 -11.70 -0.27 13.70
N PRO A 98 -12.75 -0.10 12.88
CA PRO A 98 -13.99 0.51 13.36
C PRO A 98 -14.67 -0.33 14.46
N ASN A 99 -14.54 -1.65 14.44
CA ASN A 99 -15.06 -2.53 15.47
C ASN A 99 -14.41 -2.31 16.84
N VAL A 100 -13.14 -1.98 16.89
CA VAL A 100 -12.42 -1.64 18.13
C VAL A 100 -13.01 -0.38 18.76
N ILE A 101 -13.29 0.62 17.93
CA ILE A 101 -13.91 1.88 18.37
C ILE A 101 -15.29 1.64 18.96
N GLU A 102 -16.05 0.69 18.40
CA GLU A 102 -17.39 0.38 18.87
C GLU A 102 -17.42 -0.48 20.14
N THR A 103 -16.41 -1.32 20.36
CA THR A 103 -16.43 -2.35 21.39
C THR A 103 -15.50 -2.10 22.58
N GLU A 104 -14.42 -1.36 22.37
CA GLU A 104 -13.42 -1.13 23.42
C GLU A 104 -13.72 0.14 24.23
N ALA A 105 -13.25 0.13 25.48
CA ALA A 105 -13.41 1.28 26.37
C ALA A 105 -12.63 2.50 25.84
N GLU A 106 -13.23 3.66 25.92
CA GLU A 106 -12.65 4.93 25.43
C GLU A 106 -11.31 5.30 26.09
N ASP A 107 -11.05 4.81 27.28
CA ASP A 107 -9.79 5.00 28.01
C ASP A 107 -8.75 3.91 27.74
N SER A 108 -9.05 2.92 26.90
CA SER A 108 -8.12 1.86 26.53
C SER A 108 -7.10 2.32 25.49
N TYR A 109 -5.92 1.70 25.50
CA TYR A 109 -4.91 1.94 24.48
C TYR A 109 -5.37 1.50 23.11
N GLU A 110 -6.10 0.41 23.03
CA GLU A 110 -6.68 -0.13 21.78
C GLU A 110 -7.62 0.88 21.13
N TYR A 111 -8.46 1.53 21.94
CA TYR A 111 -9.34 2.61 21.47
C TYR A 111 -8.53 3.81 20.96
N TYR A 112 -7.54 4.26 21.75
CA TYR A 112 -6.65 5.35 21.35
C TYR A 112 -5.98 5.06 20.00
N LEU A 113 -5.39 3.88 19.85
CA LEU A 113 -4.74 3.46 18.61
C LEU A 113 -5.72 3.45 17.44
N ALA A 114 -6.88 2.82 17.60
CA ALA A 114 -7.89 2.73 16.55
C ALA A 114 -8.41 4.10 16.10
N GLN A 115 -8.59 5.04 17.03
CA GLN A 115 -9.05 6.40 16.72
C GLN A 115 -8.00 7.25 16.02
N ASN A 116 -6.74 7.11 16.40
CA ASN A 116 -5.71 8.09 16.07
C ASN A 116 -4.67 7.60 15.06
N ILE A 117 -4.64 6.30 14.72
CA ILE A 117 -3.74 5.80 13.68
C ILE A 117 -4.21 6.28 12.30
N LEU A 118 -3.29 6.83 11.54
CA LEU A 118 -3.52 7.29 10.18
C LEU A 118 -2.69 6.45 9.22
N PRO A 119 -3.31 5.49 8.50
CA PRO A 119 -2.63 4.74 7.45
C PRO A 119 -2.52 5.59 6.19
N ILE A 120 -1.45 6.36 6.08
CA ILE A 120 -1.23 7.24 4.94
C ILE A 120 -0.89 6.38 3.72
N PRO A 121 -1.65 6.46 2.61
CA PRO A 121 -1.34 5.67 1.42
C PRO A 121 -0.02 6.12 0.80
N CYS A 122 0.86 5.16 0.54
CA CYS A 122 2.16 5.41 -0.09
C CYS A 122 2.47 4.39 -1.19
N ASP A 123 1.44 3.76 -1.73
CA ASP A 123 1.60 2.77 -2.77
C ASP A 123 2.06 3.39 -4.11
N GLN A 124 2.30 2.55 -5.09
CA GLN A 124 2.89 2.93 -6.38
C GLN A 124 2.05 3.87 -7.24
N ARG A 125 0.79 4.13 -6.88
CA ARG A 125 -0.07 5.11 -7.57
C ARG A 125 0.39 6.54 -7.34
N TYR A 126 1.18 6.76 -6.28
CA TYR A 126 1.66 8.06 -5.85
C TYR A 126 3.14 8.23 -6.13
N ASP A 127 3.59 9.47 -6.15
CA ASP A 127 5.01 9.83 -6.24
C ASP A 127 5.46 10.65 -5.02
N SER A 128 6.73 11.03 -4.99
CA SER A 128 7.30 11.81 -3.89
C SER A 128 6.64 13.17 -3.72
N ASP A 129 6.19 13.81 -4.81
CA ASP A 129 5.48 15.09 -4.74
C ASP A 129 4.11 14.94 -4.07
N ASP A 130 3.40 13.85 -4.37
CA ASP A 130 2.15 13.51 -3.69
C ASP A 130 2.36 13.31 -2.19
N MET A 131 3.45 12.63 -1.83
CA MET A 131 3.79 12.39 -0.42
C MET A 131 4.13 13.69 0.31
N ARG A 132 4.88 14.57 -0.31
CA ARG A 132 5.19 15.90 0.24
C ARG A 132 3.93 16.75 0.40
N TYR A 133 3.01 16.69 -0.54
CA TYR A 133 1.74 17.40 -0.46
C TYR A 133 0.92 16.93 0.74
N ILE A 134 0.73 15.63 0.90
CA ILE A 134 0.00 15.05 2.04
C ILE A 134 0.69 15.42 3.35
N ALA A 135 2.01 15.28 3.42
CA ALA A 135 2.79 15.63 4.60
C ALA A 135 2.64 17.12 4.96
N THR A 136 2.65 18.01 4.00
CA THR A 136 2.45 19.45 4.21
C THR A 136 1.08 19.74 4.78
N MET A 137 0.04 19.07 4.27
CA MET A 137 -1.32 19.21 4.79
C MET A 137 -1.43 18.74 6.23
N ILE A 138 -0.81 17.61 6.57
CA ILE A 138 -0.78 17.07 7.93
C ILE A 138 -0.04 18.03 8.87
N LYS A 139 1.12 18.53 8.48
CA LYS A 139 1.91 19.47 9.30
C LYS A 139 1.14 20.74 9.63
N LYS A 140 0.40 21.28 8.67
CA LYS A 140 -0.42 22.49 8.91
C LYS A 140 -1.38 22.32 10.07
N ILE A 141 -2.08 21.19 10.14
CA ILE A 141 -3.05 20.98 11.22
C ILE A 141 -2.38 20.56 12.52
N VAL A 142 -1.30 19.77 12.49
CA VAL A 142 -0.57 19.35 13.68
C VAL A 142 0.10 20.54 14.35
N GLU A 143 0.76 21.42 13.61
CA GLU A 143 1.44 22.60 14.13
C GLU A 143 0.48 23.64 14.72
N VAL A 144 -0.75 23.74 14.21
CA VAL A 144 -1.78 24.61 14.79
C VAL A 144 -2.32 24.08 16.11
N GLN A 145 -2.28 22.76 16.32
CA GLN A 145 -2.78 22.12 17.57
C GLN A 145 -1.75 22.10 18.71
N GLU A 146 -0.51 22.42 18.45
CA GLU A 146 0.52 22.61 19.47
C GLU A 146 0.38 24.02 20.10
#